data_a4ad9a96b2439d0d86433156ceea092a
#
_entry.id   a4ad9a96b2439d0d86433156ceea092a
#
_cell.length_a   1.000
_cell.length_b   1.000
_cell.length_c   1.000
_cell.angle_alpha   90.00
_cell.angle_beta   90.00
_cell.angle_gamma   90.00
#
_symmetry.space_group_name_H-M   'P 1'
#
loop_
_entity.id
_entity.type
_entity.pdbx_description
1 polymer ?
#
loop_
_entity_poly.entity_id
_entity_poly.type
_entity_poly.pdbx_seq_one_letter_code
_entity_poly.pdbx_strand_id
1 'polypeptide(L)'
;MAQKKSVFQKMTVLVMAVTLALSLMPAFALAEEAAKTEEAVFQHWNEDAPALNALISYVEAVTDENSPDYIPKEDRIAVFDLDGTLMCETYPFCFEYMVFADYALKHADQMPADVLAVAQEIVDAAGKAKPDGMSTRQAAAAAVAYQGMTMDQLAQIVRDFKDSEAWGFTGMKRGEAYYKPMLEVFDALLANDFTVYIVTATERNIVRAVIEGTLDIPPSHVIGTEYGYTSTNQGGTADTDYTFQPSDQVVFDGNYYGENAKMSKVDAIVREIGQQPVLAFGNSSGDLAMEIYTISNNPYRSAAFMVAADDEVRDYGNAEKAEGLREKWESLGCHVISMANDWKTIYGEDVAKTGEFHQPEVPAPVNAEENAAPEAEMESSEETGSVQYVLYLGTNDKDTNKPVFTQAEAIQRTKEILLKHFGGYTIQEAHGGWIDNGIEYQEYTLVIYLSDTTLDAVHAAADEMIETFRQSSVLIQANPTKTEFYSAQPGTAGSNIPLKDNAEEAEYQIKVAMQYLLEKAWGDKVNDARIYVEKVYTSEEEQADVLLKSLNLGLDEVAFAVCYELHPAEGVDIHEFLAGTGEYDEESGWVKDKTAVGILRPNAEGEPAYVITEFGTGF
;
A
#
# COMPACT_ATOMS: atom_id res chain seq x y z
N MET A 1 22.83 2.48 44.70
CA MET A 1 22.47 1.82 43.45
C MET A 1 21.38 0.83 43.81
N ALA A 2 20.12 1.11 43.48
CA ALA A 2 19.02 0.20 43.72
C ALA A 2 18.89 -0.70 42.50
N GLN A 3 19.23 -2.00 42.68
CA GLN A 3 18.97 -3.02 41.68
C GLN A 3 17.46 -3.07 41.38
N LYS A 4 17.05 -2.76 40.17
CA LYS A 4 15.72 -3.06 39.70
C LYS A 4 15.65 -4.55 39.41
N LYS A 5 14.92 -5.30 40.22
CA LYS A 5 14.72 -6.73 40.05
C LYS A 5 13.61 -6.99 39.03
N SER A 6 13.69 -8.10 38.26
CA SER A 6 12.66 -8.53 37.30
C SER A 6 11.28 -8.67 37.95
N VAL A 7 10.21 -8.79 37.17
CA VAL A 7 8.86 -9.03 37.71
C VAL A 7 8.83 -10.25 38.59
N PHE A 8 9.50 -11.32 38.16
CA PHE A 8 9.67 -12.54 38.97
C PHE A 8 10.44 -12.27 40.27
N GLN A 9 11.54 -11.52 40.22
CA GLN A 9 12.28 -11.12 41.43
C GLN A 9 11.51 -10.09 42.29
N LYS A 10 10.71 -9.19 41.67
CA LYS A 10 9.85 -8.23 42.42
C LYS A 10 8.73 -8.95 43.15
N MET A 11 8.14 -10.01 42.57
CA MET A 11 7.19 -10.87 43.27
C MET A 11 7.84 -11.60 44.46
N THR A 12 9.02 -12.17 44.27
CA THR A 12 9.78 -12.81 45.36
C THR A 12 10.13 -11.79 46.48
N VAL A 13 10.46 -10.55 46.11
CA VAL A 13 10.76 -9.47 47.08
C VAL A 13 9.48 -8.92 47.73
N LEU A 14 8.36 -8.84 46.99
CA LEU A 14 7.07 -8.48 47.58
C LEU A 14 6.59 -9.52 48.58
N VAL A 15 6.76 -10.80 48.25
CA VAL A 15 6.50 -11.93 49.18
C VAL A 15 7.40 -11.86 50.43
N MET A 16 8.70 -11.54 50.28
CA MET A 16 9.59 -11.36 51.45
C MET A 16 9.27 -10.10 52.27
N ALA A 17 8.82 -9.00 51.65
CA ALA A 17 8.42 -7.79 52.37
C ALA A 17 7.09 -7.97 53.12
N VAL A 18 6.15 -8.74 52.56
CA VAL A 18 4.89 -9.12 53.21
C VAL A 18 5.13 -10.13 54.33
N THR A 19 6.07 -11.07 54.16
CA THR A 19 6.44 -12.01 55.25
C THR A 19 7.09 -11.30 56.43
N LEU A 20 7.83 -10.22 56.25
CA LEU A 20 8.41 -9.46 57.37
C LEU A 20 7.38 -8.59 58.12
N ALA A 21 6.28 -8.19 57.48
CA ALA A 21 5.19 -7.42 58.06
C ALA A 21 4.12 -8.30 58.78
N LEU A 22 4.06 -9.59 58.45
CA LEU A 22 3.04 -10.55 58.88
C LEU A 22 3.55 -11.56 59.92
N SER A 23 4.59 -11.24 60.67
CA SER A 23 5.22 -12.16 61.69
C SER A 23 4.32 -12.56 62.87
N LEU A 24 3.00 -12.41 62.77
CA LEU A 24 1.99 -12.80 63.76
C LEU A 24 0.84 -13.67 63.18
N MET A 25 0.92 -14.14 61.93
CA MET A 25 -0.08 -15.06 61.34
C MET A 25 0.44 -16.53 61.29
N PRO A 26 -0.44 -17.53 61.41
CA PRO A 26 -0.01 -18.94 61.33
C PRO A 26 0.53 -19.27 59.95
N ALA A 27 1.61 -20.04 59.90
CA ALA A 27 2.37 -20.36 58.68
C ALA A 27 1.55 -20.96 57.52
N PHE A 28 0.38 -21.54 57.78
CA PHE A 28 -0.50 -22.11 56.77
C PHE A 28 -1.25 -21.01 55.96
N ALA A 29 -1.65 -19.92 56.58
CA ALA A 29 -2.33 -18.80 55.87
C ALA A 29 -1.37 -18.02 54.97
N LEU A 30 -0.08 -17.92 55.37
CA LEU A 30 0.97 -17.28 54.58
C LEU A 30 1.38 -18.07 53.32
N ALA A 31 1.32 -19.41 53.40
CA ALA A 31 1.63 -20.27 52.26
C ALA A 31 0.49 -20.24 51.20
N GLU A 32 -0.77 -20.16 51.66
CA GLU A 32 -1.94 -20.12 50.80
C GLU A 32 -2.10 -18.73 50.11
N GLU A 33 -1.69 -17.66 50.79
CA GLU A 33 -1.72 -16.29 50.24
C GLU A 33 -0.52 -16.03 49.32
N ALA A 34 0.65 -16.65 49.58
CA ALA A 34 1.81 -16.64 48.69
C ALA A 34 1.56 -17.44 47.40
N ALA A 35 0.90 -18.60 47.52
CA ALA A 35 0.50 -19.41 46.37
C ALA A 35 -0.51 -18.67 45.47
N LYS A 36 -1.48 -17.95 46.07
CA LYS A 36 -2.43 -17.13 45.31
C LYS A 36 -1.82 -15.92 44.60
N THR A 37 -0.67 -15.43 45.08
CA THR A 37 0.04 -14.31 44.46
C THR A 37 0.98 -14.75 43.33
N GLU A 38 1.46 -15.97 43.33
CA GLU A 38 2.24 -16.53 42.21
C GLU A 38 1.37 -16.98 41.02
N GLU A 39 0.10 -17.38 41.27
CA GLU A 39 -0.88 -17.72 40.22
C GLU A 39 -1.36 -16.50 39.40
N ALA A 40 -1.03 -15.28 39.77
CA ALA A 40 -1.70 -14.07 39.26
C ALA A 40 -1.16 -13.50 37.95
N VAL A 41 -0.03 -13.95 37.41
CA VAL A 41 0.59 -13.32 36.22
C VAL A 41 0.01 -13.85 34.90
N PHE A 42 -0.27 -15.14 34.81
CA PHE A 42 -0.82 -15.80 33.63
C PHE A 42 -2.14 -16.53 33.98
N GLN A 43 -3.07 -15.81 34.58
CA GLN A 43 -4.33 -16.38 35.07
C GLN A 43 -5.23 -16.94 33.96
N HIS A 44 -5.09 -16.46 32.74
CA HIS A 44 -5.88 -16.87 31.58
C HIS A 44 -5.24 -18.02 30.77
N TRP A 45 -4.05 -18.49 31.16
CA TRP A 45 -3.37 -19.64 30.58
C TRP A 45 -3.61 -20.92 31.37
N ASN A 46 -3.59 -22.06 30.68
CA ASN A 46 -3.52 -23.35 31.30
C ASN A 46 -2.11 -23.58 31.88
N GLU A 47 -2.01 -24.15 33.06
CA GLU A 47 -0.73 -24.37 33.77
C GLU A 47 0.26 -25.25 32.99
N ASP A 48 -0.27 -26.20 32.21
CA ASP A 48 0.52 -27.14 31.40
C ASP A 48 0.77 -26.65 29.97
N ALA A 49 0.41 -25.41 29.62
CA ALA A 49 0.58 -24.86 28.29
C ALA A 49 2.07 -24.88 27.85
N PRO A 50 2.45 -25.68 26.85
CA PRO A 50 3.85 -25.82 26.46
C PRO A 50 4.47 -24.52 25.96
N ALA A 51 3.69 -23.72 25.21
CA ALA A 51 4.13 -22.43 24.68
C ALA A 51 4.40 -21.42 25.81
N LEU A 52 3.53 -21.36 26.83
CA LEU A 52 3.75 -20.50 28.00
C LEU A 52 5.00 -20.89 28.76
N ASN A 53 5.20 -22.19 29.01
CA ASN A 53 6.38 -22.69 29.70
C ASN A 53 7.67 -22.38 28.94
N ALA A 54 7.65 -22.48 27.60
CA ALA A 54 8.77 -22.09 26.75
C ALA A 54 9.07 -20.59 26.86
N LEU A 55 8.02 -19.75 26.84
CA LEU A 55 8.15 -18.29 26.98
C LEU A 55 8.70 -17.90 28.36
N ILE A 56 8.17 -18.45 29.44
CA ILE A 56 8.67 -18.18 30.79
C ILE A 56 10.15 -18.55 30.91
N SER A 57 10.52 -19.78 30.47
CA SER A 57 11.91 -20.23 30.50
C SER A 57 12.84 -19.37 29.62
N TYR A 58 12.33 -18.84 28.50
CA TYR A 58 13.07 -17.89 27.65
C TYR A 58 13.30 -16.58 28.41
N VAL A 59 12.23 -15.95 28.92
CA VAL A 59 12.31 -14.66 29.62
C VAL A 59 13.23 -14.75 30.84
N GLU A 60 13.11 -15.79 31.65
CA GLU A 60 14.01 -16.04 32.81
C GLU A 60 15.48 -16.11 32.38
N ALA A 61 15.77 -16.88 31.32
CA ALA A 61 17.14 -17.06 30.85
C ALA A 61 17.77 -15.78 30.32
N VAL A 62 17.01 -14.95 29.59
CA VAL A 62 17.54 -13.73 28.93
C VAL A 62 17.54 -12.51 29.86
N THR A 63 16.88 -12.60 31.03
CA THR A 63 16.81 -11.47 31.98
C THR A 63 17.71 -11.68 33.21
N ASP A 64 18.19 -12.91 33.49
CA ASP A 64 19.12 -13.16 34.56
C ASP A 64 20.55 -12.77 34.16
N GLU A 65 21.12 -11.77 34.83
CA GLU A 65 22.50 -11.29 34.60
C GLU A 65 23.59 -12.37 34.77
N ASN A 66 23.27 -13.49 35.43
CA ASN A 66 24.20 -14.62 35.62
C ASN A 66 24.02 -15.71 34.56
N SER A 67 23.00 -15.60 33.73
CA SER A 67 22.74 -16.56 32.65
C SER A 67 23.71 -16.35 31.49
N PRO A 68 24.17 -17.43 30.84
CA PRO A 68 24.94 -17.30 29.60
C PRO A 68 24.13 -16.72 28.45
N ASP A 69 22.78 -16.72 28.55
CA ASP A 69 21.84 -16.21 27.57
C ASP A 69 21.38 -14.79 27.90
N TYR A 70 21.99 -14.13 28.90
CA TYR A 70 21.61 -12.77 29.30
C TYR A 70 21.65 -11.78 28.11
N ILE A 71 20.59 -11.03 27.96
CA ILE A 71 20.48 -9.95 26.97
C ILE A 71 20.41 -8.61 27.70
N PRO A 72 21.24 -7.60 27.34
CA PRO A 72 21.10 -6.23 27.85
C PRO A 72 19.71 -5.66 27.58
N LYS A 73 19.21 -4.76 28.43
CA LYS A 73 17.84 -4.22 28.31
C LYS A 73 17.58 -3.50 27.00
N GLU A 74 18.58 -2.77 26.53
CA GLU A 74 18.56 -2.02 25.26
C GLU A 74 18.42 -2.93 24.04
N ASP A 75 18.76 -4.21 24.17
CA ASP A 75 18.72 -5.21 23.10
C ASP A 75 17.51 -6.18 23.24
N ARG A 76 16.70 -6.04 24.32
CA ARG A 76 15.48 -6.85 24.52
C ARG A 76 14.33 -6.28 23.72
N ILE A 77 14.30 -6.53 22.42
CA ILE A 77 13.25 -6.08 21.52
C ILE A 77 12.30 -7.25 21.23
N ALA A 78 11.01 -7.02 21.49
CA ALA A 78 9.93 -7.93 21.12
C ALA A 78 9.02 -7.27 20.09
N VAL A 79 8.61 -8.02 19.07
CA VAL A 79 7.68 -7.57 18.04
C VAL A 79 6.42 -8.43 18.03
N PHE A 80 5.27 -7.80 17.88
CA PHE A 80 3.97 -8.45 17.82
C PHE A 80 3.23 -8.04 16.56
N ASP A 81 2.65 -8.99 15.87
CA ASP A 81 1.50 -8.68 15.04
C ASP A 81 0.29 -8.31 15.90
N LEU A 82 -0.73 -7.67 15.33
CA LEU A 82 -1.92 -7.26 16.06
C LEU A 82 -3.09 -8.22 15.83
N ASP A 83 -3.57 -8.28 14.57
CA ASP A 83 -4.78 -8.99 14.21
C ASP A 83 -4.54 -10.51 14.20
N GLY A 84 -5.28 -11.25 15.01
CA GLY A 84 -5.08 -12.69 15.19
C GLY A 84 -3.93 -13.06 16.15
N THR A 85 -3.17 -12.07 16.66
CA THR A 85 -2.08 -12.28 17.63
C THR A 85 -2.39 -11.66 18.98
N LEU A 86 -2.78 -10.40 19.02
CA LEU A 86 -3.21 -9.68 20.22
C LEU A 86 -4.72 -9.42 20.22
N MET A 87 -5.33 -9.33 19.04
CA MET A 87 -6.71 -8.92 18.83
C MET A 87 -7.42 -9.87 17.86
N CYS A 88 -8.73 -10.00 18.01
CA CYS A 88 -9.59 -10.85 17.16
C CYS A 88 -9.54 -10.47 15.68
N GLU A 89 -9.28 -11.45 14.82
CA GLU A 89 -9.42 -11.32 13.35
C GLU A 89 -10.38 -12.33 12.74
N THR A 90 -10.88 -13.26 13.52
CA THR A 90 -11.58 -14.45 13.01
C THR A 90 -13.01 -14.16 12.56
N TYR A 91 -13.66 -13.14 13.11
CA TYR A 91 -15.05 -12.84 12.77
C TYR A 91 -15.46 -11.38 13.01
N PRO A 92 -16.11 -10.73 12.02
CA PRO A 92 -16.20 -11.23 10.63
C PRO A 92 -14.88 -11.07 9.89
N PHE A 93 -14.05 -10.10 10.30
CA PHE A 93 -12.71 -9.79 9.82
C PHE A 93 -11.95 -8.98 10.88
N CYS A 94 -10.69 -8.63 10.62
CA CYS A 94 -9.92 -7.73 11.48
C CYS A 94 -10.59 -6.35 11.64
N PHE A 95 -10.19 -5.64 12.68
CA PHE A 95 -10.79 -4.36 13.06
C PHE A 95 -10.81 -3.33 11.93
N GLU A 96 -9.72 -3.24 11.15
CA GLU A 96 -9.56 -2.26 10.07
C GLU A 96 -10.64 -2.38 8.99
N TYR A 97 -10.97 -3.61 8.56
CA TYR A 97 -12.02 -3.84 7.55
C TYR A 97 -13.38 -3.35 8.04
N MET A 98 -13.65 -3.60 9.31
CA MET A 98 -14.94 -3.29 9.89
C MET A 98 -15.13 -1.79 10.10
N VAL A 99 -14.11 -1.07 10.60
CA VAL A 99 -14.17 0.38 10.78
C VAL A 99 -14.28 1.12 9.45
N PHE A 100 -13.54 0.65 8.41
CA PHE A 100 -13.65 1.20 7.07
C PHE A 100 -15.06 1.00 6.49
N ALA A 101 -15.61 -0.22 6.54
CA ALA A 101 -16.94 -0.49 6.01
C ALA A 101 -18.03 0.29 6.73
N ASP A 102 -17.97 0.35 8.07
CA ASP A 102 -18.91 1.12 8.89
C ASP A 102 -18.86 2.63 8.55
N TYR A 103 -17.64 3.18 8.44
CA TYR A 103 -17.46 4.59 8.09
C TYR A 103 -17.96 4.89 6.68
N ALA A 104 -17.51 4.13 5.66
CA ALA A 104 -17.85 4.37 4.27
C ALA A 104 -19.37 4.27 4.02
N LEU A 105 -20.03 3.24 4.58
CA LEU A 105 -21.47 3.04 4.39
C LEU A 105 -22.31 4.08 5.13
N LYS A 106 -21.88 4.56 6.29
CA LYS A 106 -22.56 5.66 7.01
C LYS A 106 -22.44 7.01 6.31
N HIS A 107 -21.42 7.19 5.48
CA HIS A 107 -21.16 8.43 4.74
C HIS A 107 -21.29 8.21 3.22
N ALA A 108 -22.22 7.33 2.82
CA ALA A 108 -22.39 6.92 1.43
C ALA A 108 -22.64 8.08 0.43
N ASP A 109 -23.20 9.18 0.90
CA ASP A 109 -23.42 10.40 0.12
C ASP A 109 -22.14 11.19 -0.20
N GLN A 110 -21.04 10.87 0.48
CA GLN A 110 -19.75 11.53 0.36
C GLN A 110 -18.68 10.61 -0.26
N MET A 111 -18.99 9.32 -0.43
CA MET A 111 -18.04 8.31 -0.88
C MET A 111 -18.13 8.05 -2.38
N PRO A 112 -16.98 7.85 -3.07
CA PRO A 112 -16.97 7.32 -4.43
C PRO A 112 -17.65 5.95 -4.52
N ALA A 113 -18.26 5.66 -5.68
CA ALA A 113 -19.02 4.42 -5.87
C ALA A 113 -18.16 3.14 -5.76
N ASP A 114 -16.91 3.19 -6.16
CA ASP A 114 -15.95 2.09 -6.03
C ASP A 114 -15.55 1.84 -4.57
N VAL A 115 -15.39 2.88 -3.77
CA VAL A 115 -15.17 2.77 -2.32
C VAL A 115 -16.37 2.09 -1.65
N LEU A 116 -17.60 2.51 -1.99
CA LEU A 116 -18.84 1.90 -1.48
C LEU A 116 -18.97 0.43 -1.89
N ALA A 117 -18.58 0.09 -3.12
CA ALA A 117 -18.60 -1.29 -3.59
C ALA A 117 -17.69 -2.20 -2.76
N VAL A 118 -16.49 -1.73 -2.40
CA VAL A 118 -15.57 -2.47 -1.53
C VAL A 118 -16.12 -2.59 -0.10
N ALA A 119 -16.67 -1.51 0.44
CA ALA A 119 -17.29 -1.54 1.78
C ALA A 119 -18.47 -2.54 1.83
N GLN A 120 -19.31 -2.57 0.79
CA GLN A 120 -20.41 -3.52 0.68
C GLN A 120 -19.90 -4.96 0.49
N GLU A 121 -18.83 -5.18 -0.29
CA GLU A 121 -18.20 -6.50 -0.45
C GLU A 121 -17.75 -7.07 0.89
N ILE A 122 -17.16 -6.25 1.76
CA ILE A 122 -16.75 -6.65 3.12
C ILE A 122 -17.96 -7.10 3.94
N VAL A 123 -19.04 -6.34 3.92
CA VAL A 123 -20.28 -6.68 4.65
C VAL A 123 -20.89 -7.96 4.11
N ASP A 124 -20.96 -8.14 2.79
CA ASP A 124 -21.52 -9.31 2.13
C ASP A 124 -20.69 -10.59 2.34
N ALA A 125 -19.39 -10.44 2.54
CA ALA A 125 -18.46 -11.52 2.82
C ALA A 125 -18.40 -11.90 4.31
N ALA A 126 -19.02 -11.15 5.20
CA ALA A 126 -19.01 -11.43 6.63
C ALA A 126 -19.52 -12.85 6.95
N GLY A 127 -18.75 -13.61 7.73
CA GLY A 127 -19.05 -15.01 8.05
C GLY A 127 -18.82 -16.00 6.89
N LYS A 128 -18.19 -15.56 5.79
CA LYS A 128 -17.79 -16.38 4.64
C LYS A 128 -16.28 -16.33 4.46
N ALA A 129 -15.77 -17.10 3.49
CA ALA A 129 -14.37 -17.00 3.10
C ALA A 129 -14.05 -15.58 2.59
N LYS A 130 -12.90 -15.03 3.01
CA LYS A 130 -12.43 -13.72 2.54
C LYS A 130 -12.19 -13.80 1.02
N PRO A 131 -12.79 -12.90 0.22
CA PRO A 131 -12.56 -12.83 -1.22
C PRO A 131 -11.09 -12.59 -1.58
N ASP A 132 -10.64 -13.19 -2.68
CA ASP A 132 -9.27 -13.01 -3.16
C ASP A 132 -8.95 -11.52 -3.45
N GLY A 133 -7.79 -11.08 -3.01
CA GLY A 133 -7.33 -9.70 -3.18
C GLY A 133 -8.12 -8.64 -2.39
N MET A 134 -9.00 -9.03 -1.48
CA MET A 134 -9.78 -8.10 -0.66
C MET A 134 -8.88 -7.16 0.15
N SER A 135 -7.75 -7.63 0.72
CA SER A 135 -6.86 -6.78 1.50
C SER A 135 -6.36 -5.58 0.71
N THR A 136 -5.85 -5.80 -0.50
CA THR A 136 -5.36 -4.71 -1.35
C THR A 136 -6.48 -3.75 -1.76
N ARG A 137 -7.67 -4.28 -2.12
CA ARG A 137 -8.82 -3.41 -2.48
C ARG A 137 -9.33 -2.61 -1.30
N GLN A 138 -9.43 -3.24 -0.11
CA GLN A 138 -9.86 -2.55 1.11
C GLN A 138 -8.88 -1.44 1.47
N ALA A 139 -7.57 -1.71 1.52
CA ALA A 139 -6.56 -0.70 1.88
C ALA A 139 -6.56 0.48 0.90
N ALA A 140 -6.66 0.23 -0.41
CA ALA A 140 -6.76 1.28 -1.42
C ALA A 140 -8.05 2.10 -1.27
N ALA A 141 -9.20 1.44 -1.06
CA ALA A 141 -10.49 2.12 -0.86
C ALA A 141 -10.51 2.93 0.44
N ALA A 142 -9.92 2.40 1.52
CA ALA A 142 -9.82 3.09 2.81
C ALA A 142 -8.92 4.34 2.73
N ALA A 143 -7.79 4.27 2.01
CA ALA A 143 -6.96 5.45 1.78
C ALA A 143 -7.75 6.57 1.10
N VAL A 144 -8.56 6.25 0.09
CA VAL A 144 -9.46 7.22 -0.58
C VAL A 144 -10.55 7.71 0.37
N ALA A 145 -11.17 6.82 1.15
CA ALA A 145 -12.23 7.19 2.10
C ALA A 145 -11.76 8.17 3.18
N TYR A 146 -10.50 8.09 3.56
CA TYR A 146 -9.90 8.95 4.59
C TYR A 146 -9.15 10.16 4.02
N GLN A 147 -9.13 10.34 2.69
CA GLN A 147 -8.46 11.47 2.04
C GLN A 147 -8.90 12.81 2.62
N GLY A 148 -7.94 13.68 2.90
CA GLY A 148 -8.16 15.01 3.46
C GLY A 148 -8.41 15.04 4.97
N MET A 149 -8.51 13.88 5.66
CA MET A 149 -8.61 13.82 7.12
C MET A 149 -7.24 14.01 7.77
N THR A 150 -7.23 14.63 8.92
CA THR A 150 -6.09 14.58 9.84
C THR A 150 -6.04 13.22 10.56
N MET A 151 -4.88 12.86 11.12
CA MET A 151 -4.75 11.67 11.96
C MET A 151 -5.69 11.69 13.16
N ASP A 152 -5.94 12.86 13.76
CA ASP A 152 -6.88 13.00 14.88
C ASP A 152 -8.33 12.74 14.46
N GLN A 153 -8.73 13.11 13.24
CA GLN A 153 -10.07 12.81 12.73
C GLN A 153 -10.26 11.31 12.50
N LEU A 154 -9.27 10.62 11.91
CA LEU A 154 -9.30 9.17 11.79
C LEU A 154 -9.29 8.49 13.17
N ALA A 155 -8.46 8.95 14.10
CA ALA A 155 -8.44 8.43 15.47
C ALA A 155 -9.79 8.57 16.17
N GLN A 156 -10.53 9.66 15.92
CA GLN A 156 -11.88 9.83 16.49
C GLN A 156 -12.86 8.80 15.90
N ILE A 157 -12.83 8.55 14.59
CA ILE A 157 -13.65 7.50 13.95
C ILE A 157 -13.36 6.14 14.59
N VAL A 158 -12.08 5.82 14.80
CA VAL A 158 -11.67 4.57 15.47
C VAL A 158 -12.19 4.50 16.90
N ARG A 159 -12.07 5.58 17.69
CA ARG A 159 -12.58 5.62 19.08
C ARG A 159 -14.08 5.40 19.14
N ASP A 160 -14.84 6.06 18.27
CA ASP A 160 -16.31 5.91 18.22
C ASP A 160 -16.68 4.47 17.81
N PHE A 161 -15.92 3.85 16.92
CA PHE A 161 -16.14 2.48 16.48
C PHE A 161 -15.77 1.45 17.56
N LYS A 162 -14.73 1.70 18.38
CA LYS A 162 -14.35 0.86 19.54
C LYS A 162 -15.51 0.65 20.52
N ASP A 163 -16.36 1.65 20.69
CA ASP A 163 -17.49 1.61 21.64
C ASP A 163 -18.70 0.82 21.13
N SER A 164 -18.75 0.45 19.85
CA SER A 164 -19.84 -0.35 19.30
C SER A 164 -19.72 -1.83 19.69
N GLU A 165 -20.88 -2.55 19.66
CA GLU A 165 -20.92 -3.99 19.94
C GLU A 165 -20.06 -4.79 18.95
N ALA A 166 -19.32 -5.77 19.46
CA ALA A 166 -18.55 -6.68 18.61
C ALA A 166 -19.49 -7.60 17.82
N TRP A 167 -19.28 -7.66 16.50
CA TRP A 167 -20.08 -8.55 15.65
C TRP A 167 -19.74 -10.01 15.93
N GLY A 168 -20.76 -10.85 16.02
CA GLY A 168 -20.60 -12.27 16.29
C GLY A 168 -20.41 -12.64 17.76
N PHE A 169 -20.38 -11.68 18.66
CA PHE A 169 -20.22 -11.90 20.11
C PHE A 169 -21.26 -11.13 20.92
N THR A 170 -21.54 -11.59 22.13
CA THR A 170 -22.27 -10.83 23.15
C THR A 170 -21.34 -10.51 24.31
N GLY A 171 -21.63 -9.39 25.00
CA GLY A 171 -20.85 -8.99 26.17
C GLY A 171 -19.46 -8.42 25.86
N MET A 172 -19.22 -8.02 24.61
CA MET A 172 -17.92 -7.49 24.17
C MET A 172 -18.13 -6.31 23.21
N LYS A 173 -17.41 -5.24 23.43
CA LYS A 173 -17.25 -4.15 22.47
C LYS A 173 -16.09 -4.46 21.50
N ARG A 174 -16.08 -3.79 20.35
CA ARG A 174 -15.01 -3.99 19.34
C ARG A 174 -13.63 -3.63 19.86
N GLY A 175 -13.53 -2.56 20.67
CA GLY A 175 -12.29 -2.16 21.31
C GLY A 175 -11.84 -3.06 22.46
N GLU A 176 -12.64 -4.05 22.85
CA GLU A 176 -12.35 -5.02 23.91
C GLU A 176 -11.97 -6.40 23.37
N ALA A 177 -11.96 -6.57 22.03
CA ALA A 177 -11.73 -7.86 21.38
C ALA A 177 -10.26 -8.31 21.40
N TYR A 178 -9.55 -8.04 22.50
CA TYR A 178 -8.19 -8.51 22.73
C TYR A 178 -8.16 -9.89 23.35
N TYR A 179 -7.17 -10.68 22.97
CA TYR A 179 -6.89 -11.98 23.60
C TYR A 179 -6.28 -11.77 24.98
N LYS A 180 -7.06 -11.99 26.02
CA LYS A 180 -6.61 -11.78 27.41
C LYS A 180 -5.30 -12.50 27.77
N PRO A 181 -5.08 -13.76 27.34
CA PRO A 181 -3.79 -14.42 27.60
C PRO A 181 -2.62 -13.69 26.94
N MET A 182 -2.80 -13.12 25.75
CA MET A 182 -1.73 -12.41 25.05
C MET A 182 -1.46 -11.02 25.64
N LEU A 183 -2.47 -10.37 26.24
CA LEU A 183 -2.25 -9.14 27.02
C LEU A 183 -1.36 -9.43 28.25
N GLU A 184 -1.55 -10.58 28.91
CA GLU A 184 -0.68 -10.99 30.03
C GLU A 184 0.78 -11.20 29.57
N VAL A 185 0.99 -11.77 28.38
CA VAL A 185 2.33 -11.89 27.77
C VAL A 185 2.92 -10.52 27.48
N PHE A 186 2.15 -9.63 26.88
CA PHE A 186 2.56 -8.28 26.56
C PHE A 186 3.02 -7.50 27.81
N ASP A 187 2.19 -7.51 28.85
CA ASP A 187 2.48 -6.86 30.14
C ASP A 187 3.69 -7.47 30.84
N ALA A 188 3.81 -8.80 30.80
CA ALA A 188 4.95 -9.49 31.38
C ALA A 188 6.26 -9.11 30.69
N LEU A 189 6.28 -8.94 29.38
CA LEU A 189 7.46 -8.50 28.65
C LEU A 189 7.85 -7.06 29.00
N LEU A 190 6.89 -6.13 29.03
CA LEU A 190 7.13 -4.75 29.49
C LEU A 190 7.70 -4.72 30.92
N ALA A 191 7.12 -5.53 31.81
CA ALA A 191 7.57 -5.62 33.20
C ALA A 191 8.98 -6.22 33.36
N ASN A 192 9.47 -6.95 32.33
CA ASN A 192 10.81 -7.51 32.25
C ASN A 192 11.77 -6.68 31.41
N ASP A 193 11.49 -5.39 31.27
CA ASP A 193 12.32 -4.42 30.57
C ASP A 193 12.52 -4.75 29.06
N PHE A 194 11.56 -5.39 28.39
CA PHE A 194 11.54 -5.49 26.93
C PHE A 194 10.99 -4.20 26.33
N THR A 195 11.59 -3.77 25.23
CA THR A 195 10.99 -2.77 24.35
C THR A 195 10.08 -3.49 23.37
N VAL A 196 8.78 -3.20 23.45
CA VAL A 196 7.78 -3.90 22.63
C VAL A 196 7.32 -3.01 21.50
N TYR A 197 7.25 -3.57 20.28
CA TYR A 197 6.70 -2.95 19.08
C TYR A 197 5.54 -3.77 18.55
N ILE A 198 4.56 -3.09 17.95
CA ILE A 198 3.57 -3.72 17.08
C ILE A 198 4.05 -3.57 15.64
N VAL A 199 4.07 -4.67 14.89
CA VAL A 199 4.45 -4.73 13.47
C VAL A 199 3.33 -5.45 12.72
N THR A 200 2.41 -4.68 12.14
CA THR A 200 1.13 -5.18 11.62
C THR A 200 0.88 -4.79 10.17
N ALA A 201 0.00 -5.54 9.49
CA ALA A 201 -0.52 -5.21 8.18
C ALA A 201 -1.62 -4.12 8.22
N THR A 202 -2.24 -3.89 9.37
CA THR A 202 -3.23 -2.83 9.57
C THR A 202 -2.58 -1.44 9.50
N GLU A 203 -3.33 -0.43 9.03
CA GLU A 203 -2.85 0.94 8.92
C GLU A 203 -2.45 1.50 10.30
N ARG A 204 -1.27 2.11 10.38
CA ARG A 204 -0.61 2.48 11.66
C ARG A 204 -1.38 3.46 12.53
N ASN A 205 -2.15 4.42 11.95
CA ASN A 205 -2.91 5.38 12.77
C ASN A 205 -4.20 4.76 13.30
N ILE A 206 -4.80 3.82 12.57
CA ILE A 206 -5.89 2.98 13.10
C ILE A 206 -5.39 2.19 14.30
N VAL A 207 -4.21 1.55 14.19
CA VAL A 207 -3.61 0.80 15.29
C VAL A 207 -3.31 1.69 16.48
N ARG A 208 -2.69 2.85 16.27
CA ARG A 208 -2.41 3.82 17.33
C ARG A 208 -3.66 4.19 18.12
N ALA A 209 -4.79 4.38 17.44
CA ALA A 209 -6.05 4.73 18.08
C ALA A 209 -6.75 3.51 18.74
N VAL A 210 -6.67 2.31 18.12
CA VAL A 210 -7.32 1.13 18.70
C VAL A 210 -6.66 0.67 19.98
N ILE A 211 -5.34 0.77 20.09
CA ILE A 211 -4.59 0.33 21.28
C ILE A 211 -4.65 1.31 22.45
N GLU A 212 -5.14 2.55 22.23
CA GLU A 212 -5.24 3.55 23.31
C GLU A 212 -5.99 3.02 24.52
N GLY A 213 -5.34 3.11 25.69
CA GLY A 213 -5.90 2.66 26.96
C GLY A 213 -5.83 1.15 27.22
N THR A 214 -5.33 0.35 26.26
CA THR A 214 -5.18 -1.11 26.39
C THR A 214 -3.70 -1.54 26.42
N LEU A 215 -2.88 -1.05 25.48
CA LEU A 215 -1.47 -1.38 25.41
C LEU A 215 -0.62 -0.16 25.81
N ASP A 216 0.26 -0.32 26.79
CA ASP A 216 1.11 0.77 27.33
C ASP A 216 2.42 0.89 26.55
N ILE A 217 2.31 1.29 25.27
CA ILE A 217 3.44 1.64 24.39
C ILE A 217 3.25 3.00 23.74
N PRO A 218 4.34 3.73 23.43
CA PRO A 218 4.23 4.99 22.72
C PRO A 218 3.80 4.78 21.26
N PRO A 219 3.12 5.75 20.64
CA PRO A 219 2.69 5.66 19.23
C PRO A 219 3.84 5.40 18.24
N SER A 220 5.07 5.76 18.59
CA SER A 220 6.28 5.48 17.79
C SER A 220 6.65 3.99 17.76
N HIS A 221 6.11 3.16 18.65
CA HIS A 221 6.30 1.71 18.65
C HIS A 221 5.25 0.96 17.83
N VAL A 222 4.45 1.68 17.05
CA VAL A 222 3.48 1.10 16.11
C VAL A 222 4.00 1.26 14.69
N ILE A 223 4.32 0.14 14.06
CA ILE A 223 4.77 -0.01 12.69
C ILE A 223 3.66 -0.74 11.94
N GLY A 224 3.05 -0.10 10.96
CA GLY A 224 1.92 -0.64 10.21
C GLY A 224 1.96 -0.25 8.74
N THR A 225 0.94 -0.64 8.01
CA THR A 225 0.72 -0.17 6.65
C THR A 225 0.65 1.36 6.63
N GLU A 226 1.19 1.95 5.57
CA GLU A 226 1.26 3.40 5.41
C GLU A 226 0.31 3.86 4.30
N TYR A 227 -0.52 4.85 4.63
CA TYR A 227 -1.17 5.71 3.65
C TYR A 227 -0.31 6.96 3.43
N GLY A 228 -0.50 7.62 2.29
CA GLY A 228 0.23 8.84 1.98
C GLY A 228 -0.25 10.04 2.79
N TYR A 229 0.63 11.01 2.94
CA TYR A 229 0.35 12.26 3.62
C TYR A 229 0.65 13.44 2.73
N THR A 230 -0.10 14.53 2.91
CA THR A 230 0.16 15.81 2.29
C THR A 230 -0.15 16.94 3.27
N SER A 231 0.23 18.16 2.94
CA SER A 231 -0.17 19.34 3.68
C SER A 231 -1.43 19.97 3.07
N THR A 232 -2.31 20.53 3.91
CA THR A 232 -3.57 21.16 3.46
C THR A 232 -3.38 22.25 2.41
N ASN A 233 -2.22 22.93 2.38
CA ASN A 233 -1.93 24.01 1.43
C ASN A 233 -0.84 23.64 0.40
N GLN A 234 -0.38 22.39 0.37
CA GLN A 234 0.67 21.93 -0.54
C GLN A 234 0.22 21.90 -2.00
N GLY A 235 -1.03 21.54 -2.24
CA GLY A 235 -1.58 21.38 -3.59
C GLY A 235 -0.82 20.31 -4.38
N GLY A 236 -0.40 20.63 -5.60
CA GLY A 236 0.40 19.74 -6.44
C GLY A 236 1.90 19.92 -6.32
N THR A 237 2.38 20.71 -5.33
CA THR A 237 3.82 20.93 -5.12
C THR A 237 4.47 19.66 -4.56
N ALA A 238 5.61 19.23 -5.12
CA ALA A 238 6.33 18.05 -4.62
C ALA A 238 6.82 18.26 -3.18
N ASP A 239 6.88 17.18 -2.40
CA ASP A 239 7.32 17.22 -0.98
C ASP A 239 8.72 17.83 -0.82
N THR A 240 9.60 17.61 -1.80
CA THR A 240 10.96 18.17 -1.82
C THR A 240 11.00 19.69 -2.00
N ASP A 241 9.94 20.27 -2.55
CA ASP A 241 9.86 21.67 -2.94
C ASP A 241 8.89 22.48 -2.05
N TYR A 242 8.06 21.77 -1.27
CA TYR A 242 7.13 22.40 -0.35
C TYR A 242 7.72 22.58 1.04
N THR A 243 7.56 23.78 1.60
CA THR A 243 7.91 24.06 2.99
C THR A 243 6.63 24.22 3.81
N PHE A 244 6.45 23.36 4.81
CA PHE A 244 5.30 23.35 5.70
C PHE A 244 5.09 24.73 6.37
N GLN A 245 3.87 25.27 6.26
CA GLN A 245 3.52 26.59 6.77
C GLN A 245 2.86 26.49 8.14
N PRO A 246 2.91 27.54 8.98
CA PRO A 246 2.26 27.53 10.31
C PRO A 246 0.74 27.32 10.28
N SER A 247 0.08 27.56 9.15
CA SER A 247 -1.37 27.34 8.94
C SER A 247 -1.71 25.96 8.42
N ASP A 248 -0.70 25.14 8.12
CA ASP A 248 -0.91 23.82 7.52
C ASP A 248 -1.29 22.78 8.57
N GLN A 249 -2.03 21.79 8.10
CA GLN A 249 -2.25 20.53 8.79
C GLN A 249 -1.76 19.39 7.89
N VAL A 250 -1.22 18.35 8.50
CA VAL A 250 -0.95 17.10 7.78
C VAL A 250 -2.23 16.31 7.66
N VAL A 251 -2.56 15.90 6.44
CA VAL A 251 -3.76 15.12 6.11
C VAL A 251 -3.40 13.93 5.23
N PHE A 252 -4.28 12.92 5.18
CA PHE A 252 -4.12 11.82 4.23
C PHE A 252 -4.31 12.32 2.80
N ASP A 253 -3.44 11.86 1.89
CA ASP A 253 -3.47 12.26 0.48
C ASP A 253 -4.34 11.35 -0.41
N GLY A 254 -4.83 10.22 0.14
CA GLY A 254 -5.66 9.25 -0.57
C GLY A 254 -4.87 8.12 -1.23
N ASN A 255 -3.55 8.07 -1.07
CA ASN A 255 -2.71 7.03 -1.65
C ASN A 255 -2.42 5.88 -0.67
N TYR A 256 -2.26 4.68 -1.23
CA TYR A 256 -1.85 3.45 -0.56
C TYR A 256 -0.56 2.93 -1.20
N TYR A 257 0.47 2.68 -0.41
CA TYR A 257 1.81 2.32 -0.91
C TYR A 257 2.18 0.85 -0.74
N GLY A 258 1.27 0.03 -0.28
CA GLY A 258 1.49 -1.40 -0.10
C GLY A 258 1.32 -1.86 1.35
N GLU A 259 0.94 -3.11 1.49
CA GLU A 259 0.65 -3.75 2.78
C GLU A 259 1.95 -4.09 3.52
N ASN A 260 2.00 -3.78 4.82
CA ASN A 260 3.12 -4.16 5.68
C ASN A 260 3.01 -5.62 6.12
N ALA A 261 3.15 -6.54 5.16
CA ALA A 261 3.07 -7.98 5.38
C ALA A 261 4.29 -8.71 4.81
N LYS A 262 4.56 -9.90 5.31
CA LYS A 262 5.67 -10.76 4.85
C LYS A 262 7.03 -10.03 4.96
N MET A 263 7.80 -9.95 3.84
CA MET A 263 9.11 -9.30 3.83
C MET A 263 9.02 -7.80 4.15
N SER A 264 7.89 -7.15 3.86
CA SER A 264 7.68 -5.73 4.21
C SER A 264 7.74 -5.50 5.73
N LYS A 265 7.27 -6.45 6.57
CA LYS A 265 7.44 -6.38 8.02
C LYS A 265 8.92 -6.38 8.43
N VAL A 266 9.74 -7.21 7.78
CA VAL A 266 11.19 -7.26 8.04
C VAL A 266 11.87 -5.95 7.61
N ASP A 267 11.52 -5.45 6.43
CA ASP A 267 12.03 -4.17 5.91
C ASP A 267 11.69 -3.01 6.87
N ALA A 268 10.44 -2.97 7.33
CA ALA A 268 9.98 -1.97 8.29
C ALA A 268 10.72 -2.06 9.64
N ILE A 269 10.97 -3.27 10.17
CA ILE A 269 11.77 -3.49 11.38
C ILE A 269 13.19 -2.93 11.19
N VAL A 270 13.84 -3.28 10.07
CA VAL A 270 15.20 -2.81 9.78
C VAL A 270 15.25 -1.28 9.66
N ARG A 271 14.25 -0.68 9.03
CA ARG A 271 14.20 0.77 8.77
C ARG A 271 13.81 1.58 10.01
N GLU A 272 12.83 1.11 10.80
CA GLU A 272 12.25 1.90 11.89
C GLU A 272 12.81 1.55 13.27
N ILE A 273 13.15 0.28 13.51
CA ILE A 273 13.78 -0.16 14.77
C ILE A 273 15.30 -0.12 14.66
N GLY A 274 15.88 -0.55 13.53
CA GLY A 274 17.33 -0.56 13.29
C GLY A 274 18.08 -1.69 14.01
N GLN A 275 17.36 -2.57 14.72
CA GLN A 275 17.90 -3.74 15.42
C GLN A 275 17.04 -4.97 15.14
N GLN A 276 17.68 -6.15 15.13
CA GLN A 276 16.97 -7.42 15.00
C GLN A 276 16.27 -7.75 16.33
N PRO A 277 14.95 -8.01 16.33
CA PRO A 277 14.24 -8.43 17.53
C PRO A 277 14.76 -9.77 18.07
N VAL A 278 14.63 -9.99 19.36
CA VAL A 278 14.97 -11.26 20.00
C VAL A 278 13.74 -12.11 20.30
N LEU A 279 12.54 -11.53 20.12
CA LEU A 279 11.27 -12.21 20.36
C LEU A 279 10.24 -11.72 19.36
N ALA A 280 9.48 -12.64 18.75
CA ALA A 280 8.42 -12.31 17.78
C ALA A 280 7.16 -13.13 18.04
N PHE A 281 6.00 -12.51 17.78
CA PHE A 281 4.67 -13.10 17.89
C PHE A 281 3.84 -12.79 16.67
N GLY A 282 3.26 -13.81 16.04
CA GLY A 282 2.38 -13.70 14.88
C GLY A 282 1.34 -14.80 14.84
N ASN A 283 0.56 -14.89 13.75
CA ASN A 283 -0.48 -15.90 13.62
C ASN A 283 -0.68 -16.42 12.19
N SER A 284 -0.03 -15.80 11.22
CA SER A 284 -0.33 -16.04 9.82
C SER A 284 0.92 -16.18 8.93
N SER A 285 0.71 -16.47 7.65
CA SER A 285 1.79 -16.43 6.67
C SER A 285 2.30 -15.02 6.39
N GLY A 286 1.53 -13.99 6.76
CA GLY A 286 1.91 -12.59 6.69
C GLY A 286 3.04 -12.22 7.64
N ASP A 287 3.15 -12.97 8.76
CA ASP A 287 4.08 -12.71 9.85
C ASP A 287 5.36 -13.54 9.74
N LEU A 288 5.25 -14.72 9.11
CA LEU A 288 6.29 -15.75 9.12
C LEU A 288 7.69 -15.22 8.74
N ALA A 289 7.78 -14.21 7.89
CA ALA A 289 9.07 -13.59 7.55
C ALA A 289 9.68 -12.87 8.76
N MET A 290 8.85 -12.23 9.59
CA MET A 290 9.26 -11.53 10.81
C MET A 290 9.77 -12.54 11.88
N GLU A 291 9.06 -13.66 12.06
CA GLU A 291 9.46 -14.73 12.98
C GLU A 291 10.77 -15.37 12.55
N ILE A 292 10.89 -15.76 11.28
CA ILE A 292 12.12 -16.36 10.74
C ILE A 292 13.29 -15.36 10.83
N TYR A 293 13.07 -14.08 10.52
CA TYR A 293 14.08 -13.05 10.68
C TYR A 293 14.55 -12.97 12.14
N THR A 294 13.63 -12.97 13.09
CA THR A 294 13.93 -12.88 14.52
C THR A 294 14.81 -14.04 15.01
N ILE A 295 14.52 -15.28 14.56
CA ILE A 295 15.26 -16.46 15.05
C ILE A 295 16.46 -16.85 14.19
N SER A 296 16.67 -16.22 13.01
CA SER A 296 17.75 -16.58 12.09
C SER A 296 18.98 -15.71 12.28
N ASN A 297 20.14 -16.35 12.52
CA ASN A 297 21.42 -15.66 12.65
C ASN A 297 21.43 -14.52 13.70
N ASN A 298 20.59 -14.60 14.71
CA ASN A 298 20.55 -13.64 15.79
C ASN A 298 21.78 -13.80 16.71
N PRO A 299 22.46 -12.72 17.08
CA PRO A 299 23.60 -12.79 18.00
C PRO A 299 23.19 -13.19 19.42
N TYR A 300 21.91 -13.05 19.78
CA TYR A 300 21.34 -13.45 21.05
C TYR A 300 20.46 -14.69 20.91
N ARG A 301 20.20 -15.36 22.05
CA ARG A 301 19.11 -16.32 22.11
C ARG A 301 17.80 -15.63 21.73
N SER A 302 17.10 -16.19 20.76
CA SER A 302 15.85 -15.64 20.25
C SER A 302 14.78 -16.70 20.15
N ALA A 303 13.50 -16.29 20.12
CA ALA A 303 12.37 -17.19 19.99
C ALA A 303 11.23 -16.53 19.19
N ALA A 304 10.41 -17.36 18.56
CA ALA A 304 9.23 -16.95 17.83
C ALA A 304 8.02 -17.79 18.21
N PHE A 305 6.87 -17.14 18.32
CA PHE A 305 5.61 -17.75 18.76
C PHE A 305 4.51 -17.46 17.75
N MET A 306 3.75 -18.50 17.37
CA MET A 306 2.65 -18.41 16.42
C MET A 306 1.33 -18.80 17.09
N VAL A 307 0.35 -17.89 17.08
CA VAL A 307 -0.98 -18.13 17.62
C VAL A 307 -1.81 -18.89 16.61
N ALA A 308 -2.28 -20.07 16.98
CA ALA A 308 -3.14 -20.90 16.16
C ALA A 308 -4.61 -20.68 16.54
N ALA A 309 -5.40 -20.15 15.59
CA ALA A 309 -6.84 -19.95 15.75
C ALA A 309 -7.59 -21.29 15.60
N ASP A 310 -7.38 -22.20 16.57
CA ASP A 310 -7.93 -23.56 16.59
C ASP A 310 -9.16 -23.74 17.50
N ASP A 311 -9.66 -22.67 18.13
CA ASP A 311 -10.86 -22.72 18.97
C ASP A 311 -12.13 -22.42 18.17
N GLU A 312 -12.93 -23.47 17.94
CA GLU A 312 -14.22 -23.37 17.23
C GLU A 312 -15.40 -23.15 18.18
N VAL A 313 -15.16 -23.20 19.50
CA VAL A 313 -16.21 -23.07 20.53
C VAL A 313 -16.30 -21.65 21.06
N ARG A 314 -15.18 -21.08 21.48
CA ARG A 314 -15.11 -19.75 22.11
C ARG A 314 -14.80 -18.64 21.08
N ASP A 315 -14.25 -19.03 19.92
CA ASP A 315 -13.95 -18.13 18.81
C ASP A 315 -14.41 -18.76 17.48
N TYR A 316 -14.20 -18.07 16.37
CA TYR A 316 -14.50 -18.52 15.00
C TYR A 316 -13.25 -19.12 14.32
N GLY A 317 -12.43 -19.84 15.09
CA GLY A 317 -11.27 -20.54 14.60
C GLY A 317 -11.60 -21.67 13.63
N ASN A 318 -10.55 -22.28 13.07
CA ASN A 318 -10.65 -23.46 12.21
C ASN A 318 -9.54 -24.45 12.59
N ALA A 319 -9.91 -25.49 13.30
CA ALA A 319 -8.98 -26.46 13.87
C ALA A 319 -8.21 -27.24 12.80
N GLU A 320 -8.84 -27.59 11.66
CA GLU A 320 -8.19 -28.32 10.57
C GLU A 320 -7.11 -27.46 9.89
N LYS A 321 -7.45 -26.19 9.59
CA LYS A 321 -6.49 -25.22 9.01
C LYS A 321 -5.34 -24.96 9.99
N ALA A 322 -5.64 -24.77 11.26
CA ALA A 322 -4.66 -24.49 12.30
C ALA A 322 -3.65 -25.65 12.46
N GLU A 323 -4.11 -26.91 12.40
CA GLU A 323 -3.22 -28.07 12.49
C GLU A 323 -2.25 -28.15 11.31
N GLY A 324 -2.71 -27.89 10.09
CA GLY A 324 -1.83 -27.84 8.92
C GLY A 324 -0.78 -26.72 8.99
N LEU A 325 -1.09 -25.61 9.65
CA LEU A 325 -0.17 -24.52 9.89
C LEU A 325 0.82 -24.85 11.02
N ARG A 326 0.37 -25.52 12.08
CA ARG A 326 1.17 -25.94 13.23
C ARG A 326 2.41 -26.73 12.80
N GLU A 327 2.23 -27.82 12.05
CA GLU A 327 3.35 -28.64 11.57
C GLU A 327 4.39 -27.80 10.80
N LYS A 328 3.92 -26.87 9.97
CA LYS A 328 4.79 -25.97 9.21
C LYS A 328 5.57 -25.03 10.13
N TRP A 329 4.92 -24.37 11.08
CA TRP A 329 5.56 -23.39 11.98
C TRP A 329 6.58 -24.06 12.91
N GLU A 330 6.24 -25.23 13.48
CA GLU A 330 7.14 -26.02 14.30
C GLU A 330 8.39 -26.49 13.52
N SER A 331 8.19 -26.89 12.24
CA SER A 331 9.31 -27.28 11.37
C SER A 331 10.29 -26.13 11.06
N LEU A 332 9.82 -24.90 11.20
CA LEU A 332 10.60 -23.68 11.01
C LEU A 332 11.19 -23.14 12.32
N GLY A 333 10.94 -23.82 13.45
CA GLY A 333 11.49 -23.49 14.77
C GLY A 333 10.63 -22.53 15.60
N CYS A 334 9.39 -22.28 15.21
CA CYS A 334 8.46 -21.47 15.99
C CYS A 334 7.76 -22.35 17.07
N HIS A 335 7.49 -21.76 18.22
CA HIS A 335 6.57 -22.31 19.20
C HIS A 335 5.13 -22.01 18.78
N VAL A 336 4.20 -22.94 18.95
CA VAL A 336 2.79 -22.73 18.60
C VAL A 336 1.94 -22.61 19.85
N ILE A 337 1.18 -21.53 19.92
CA ILE A 337 0.18 -21.25 20.95
C ILE A 337 -1.17 -21.72 20.46
N SER A 338 -1.81 -22.66 21.15
CA SER A 338 -3.16 -23.16 20.83
C SER A 338 -4.20 -22.35 21.60
N MET A 339 -5.07 -21.63 20.91
CA MET A 339 -6.19 -20.96 21.59
C MET A 339 -7.09 -21.95 22.33
N ALA A 340 -7.33 -23.11 21.73
CA ALA A 340 -8.22 -24.14 22.30
C ALA A 340 -7.62 -24.84 23.52
N ASN A 341 -6.29 -25.10 23.53
CA ASN A 341 -5.66 -25.95 24.53
C ASN A 341 -4.80 -25.20 25.53
N ASP A 342 -4.17 -24.07 25.15
CA ASP A 342 -3.27 -23.35 26.02
C ASP A 342 -3.99 -22.26 26.84
N TRP A 343 -5.16 -21.82 26.44
CA TRP A 343 -5.90 -20.74 27.07
C TRP A 343 -7.14 -21.21 27.85
N LYS A 344 -7.31 -20.70 29.07
CA LYS A 344 -8.52 -20.89 29.89
C LYS A 344 -9.71 -20.11 29.33
N THR A 345 -9.46 -18.89 28.86
CA THR A 345 -10.44 -18.02 28.19
C THR A 345 -9.74 -17.23 27.08
N ILE A 346 -10.49 -16.74 26.10
CA ILE A 346 -9.97 -15.86 25.04
C ILE A 346 -10.24 -14.40 25.39
N TYR A 347 -11.52 -14.03 25.57
CA TYR A 347 -11.97 -12.64 25.78
C TYR A 347 -12.48 -12.37 27.21
N GLY A 348 -12.66 -13.39 28.04
CA GLY A 348 -13.27 -13.37 29.36
C GLY A 348 -14.48 -14.29 29.45
N GLU A 349 -14.93 -14.57 30.68
CA GLU A 349 -16.03 -15.53 30.93
C GLU A 349 -17.42 -14.99 30.51
N ASP A 350 -17.57 -13.66 30.47
CA ASP A 350 -18.84 -13.00 30.15
C ASP A 350 -19.06 -12.83 28.63
N VAL A 351 -18.07 -13.17 27.80
CA VAL A 351 -18.15 -13.07 26.34
C VAL A 351 -18.58 -14.40 25.74
N ALA A 352 -19.61 -14.36 24.90
CA ALA A 352 -20.12 -15.54 24.23
C ALA A 352 -20.23 -15.32 22.71
N LYS A 353 -19.83 -16.33 21.93
CA LYS A 353 -20.00 -16.39 20.49
C LYS A 353 -21.49 -16.56 20.14
N THR A 354 -22.03 -15.75 19.24
CA THR A 354 -23.44 -15.78 18.85
C THR A 354 -23.71 -16.36 17.45
N GLY A 355 -22.73 -16.24 16.56
CA GLY A 355 -22.93 -16.55 15.14
C GLY A 355 -23.76 -15.53 14.38
N GLU A 356 -24.18 -14.45 15.02
CA GLU A 356 -24.98 -13.39 14.41
C GLU A 356 -24.09 -12.22 13.99
N PHE A 357 -24.25 -11.79 12.75
CA PHE A 357 -23.59 -10.64 12.18
C PHE A 357 -24.57 -9.47 12.14
N HIS A 358 -24.30 -8.43 12.91
CA HIS A 358 -25.07 -7.19 12.86
C HIS A 358 -24.50 -6.29 11.76
N GLN A 359 -25.22 -6.21 10.64
CA GLN A 359 -24.86 -5.27 9.58
C GLN A 359 -24.90 -3.83 10.09
N PRO A 360 -23.98 -2.94 9.62
CA PRO A 360 -24.12 -1.51 9.86
C PRO A 360 -25.51 -1.03 9.43
N GLU A 361 -26.16 -0.18 10.23
CA GLU A 361 -27.35 0.52 9.77
C GLU A 361 -26.95 1.47 8.64
N VAL A 362 -27.09 1.01 7.40
CA VAL A 362 -26.94 1.87 6.23
C VAL A 362 -28.12 2.84 6.26
N PRO A 363 -27.92 4.17 6.28
CA PRO A 363 -29.01 5.12 6.12
C PRO A 363 -29.79 4.74 4.86
N ALA A 364 -31.12 4.63 4.99
CA ALA A 364 -31.96 4.35 3.83
C ALA A 364 -31.58 5.34 2.71
N PRO A 365 -31.39 4.90 1.45
CA PRO A 365 -31.09 5.81 0.37
C PRO A 365 -32.15 6.91 0.41
N VAL A 366 -31.71 8.17 0.50
CA VAL A 366 -32.61 9.32 0.42
C VAL A 366 -33.31 9.17 -0.90
N ASN A 367 -34.63 8.86 -0.84
CA ASN A 367 -35.42 8.63 -2.04
C ASN A 367 -35.23 9.83 -2.97
N ALA A 368 -34.62 9.60 -4.13
CA ALA A 368 -34.48 10.58 -5.20
C ALA A 368 -35.83 10.96 -5.84
N GLU A 369 -36.96 10.51 -5.24
CA GLU A 369 -38.30 10.71 -5.80
C GLU A 369 -39.03 12.00 -5.31
N GLU A 370 -38.46 12.79 -4.40
CA GLU A 370 -39.16 14.00 -3.90
C GLU A 370 -38.69 15.35 -4.50
N ASN A 371 -37.76 15.32 -5.47
CA ASN A 371 -37.37 16.52 -6.21
C ASN A 371 -37.42 16.34 -7.75
N ALA A 372 -38.43 15.62 -8.23
CA ALA A 372 -38.75 15.66 -9.66
C ALA A 372 -39.35 17.02 -10.02
N ALA A 373 -38.52 17.92 -10.54
CA ALA A 373 -39.01 19.03 -11.33
C ALA A 373 -39.67 18.47 -12.61
N PRO A 374 -40.71 19.12 -13.16
CA PRO A 374 -41.52 18.57 -14.24
C PRO A 374 -40.67 18.26 -15.48
N GLU A 375 -40.87 17.05 -16.00
CA GLU A 375 -40.28 16.56 -17.23
C GLU A 375 -40.45 17.56 -18.36
N ALA A 376 -39.35 18.17 -18.78
CA ALA A 376 -39.25 18.71 -20.12
C ALA A 376 -38.81 17.54 -20.99
N GLU A 377 -39.67 17.22 -21.98
CA GLU A 377 -39.35 16.29 -23.05
C GLU A 377 -38.02 16.67 -23.69
N MET A 378 -36.94 15.95 -23.35
CA MET A 378 -35.68 16.01 -24.06
C MET A 378 -35.56 14.76 -24.92
N GLU A 379 -35.50 15.00 -26.22
CA GLU A 379 -35.24 13.97 -27.23
C GLU A 379 -34.05 13.12 -26.85
N SER A 380 -34.22 11.80 -26.95
CA SER A 380 -33.20 10.79 -26.69
C SER A 380 -31.97 10.98 -27.58
N SER A 381 -30.92 11.57 -27.06
CA SER A 381 -29.59 11.29 -27.54
C SER A 381 -29.08 10.06 -26.75
N GLU A 382 -28.80 8.98 -27.46
CA GLU A 382 -28.16 7.79 -26.91
C GLU A 382 -26.79 8.21 -26.28
N GLU A 383 -26.73 8.38 -24.97
CA GLU A 383 -25.46 8.40 -24.25
C GLU A 383 -24.88 6.97 -24.27
N THR A 384 -24.05 6.70 -25.25
CA THR A 384 -23.18 5.53 -25.23
C THR A 384 -22.19 5.72 -24.08
N GLY A 385 -22.44 5.07 -22.94
CA GLY A 385 -21.50 5.01 -21.84
C GLY A 385 -20.14 4.51 -22.34
N SER A 386 -19.05 5.21 -22.02
CA SER A 386 -17.72 4.77 -22.36
C SER A 386 -17.36 3.50 -21.57
N VAL A 387 -16.60 2.59 -22.19
CA VAL A 387 -16.12 1.35 -21.57
C VAL A 387 -14.60 1.37 -21.59
N GLN A 388 -13.99 1.13 -20.45
CA GLN A 388 -12.56 0.82 -20.39
C GLN A 388 -12.36 -0.69 -20.55
N TYR A 389 -11.52 -1.09 -21.48
CA TYR A 389 -11.11 -2.46 -21.66
C TYR A 389 -9.74 -2.69 -21.02
N VAL A 390 -9.61 -3.78 -20.27
CA VAL A 390 -8.35 -4.22 -19.69
C VAL A 390 -8.03 -5.60 -20.24
N LEU A 391 -6.88 -5.71 -20.92
CA LEU A 391 -6.41 -6.97 -21.51
C LEU A 391 -5.24 -7.50 -20.70
N TYR A 392 -5.24 -8.81 -20.45
CA TYR A 392 -4.14 -9.51 -19.79
C TYR A 392 -3.49 -10.45 -20.80
N LEU A 393 -2.32 -10.04 -21.29
CA LEU A 393 -1.54 -10.76 -22.29
C LEU A 393 -0.42 -11.54 -21.64
N GLY A 394 -0.51 -12.87 -21.59
CA GLY A 394 0.60 -13.74 -21.25
C GLY A 394 1.66 -13.74 -22.36
N THR A 395 2.90 -13.96 -22.02
CA THR A 395 4.01 -13.90 -23.00
C THR A 395 4.69 -15.24 -23.25
N ASN A 396 4.25 -16.32 -22.58
CA ASN A 396 4.75 -17.67 -22.81
C ASN A 396 3.97 -18.36 -23.94
N ASP A 397 4.65 -19.12 -24.77
CA ASP A 397 4.05 -19.97 -25.79
C ASP A 397 3.19 -21.07 -25.12
N LYS A 398 1.93 -21.20 -25.53
CA LYS A 398 0.91 -22.12 -24.94
C LYS A 398 1.29 -23.59 -24.94
N ASP A 399 2.15 -24.02 -25.88
CA ASP A 399 2.53 -25.42 -26.06
C ASP A 399 3.82 -25.78 -25.31
N THR A 400 4.72 -24.80 -25.14
CA THR A 400 6.04 -25.01 -24.52
C THR A 400 6.16 -24.39 -23.12
N ASN A 401 5.26 -23.51 -22.74
CA ASN A 401 5.27 -22.70 -21.51
C ASN A 401 6.60 -21.94 -21.30
N LYS A 402 7.16 -21.42 -22.40
CA LYS A 402 8.39 -20.62 -22.39
C LYS A 402 8.13 -19.27 -23.04
N PRO A 403 8.81 -18.21 -22.60
CA PRO A 403 8.71 -16.89 -23.22
C PRO A 403 8.96 -16.98 -24.74
N VAL A 404 8.05 -16.41 -25.53
CA VAL A 404 8.19 -16.29 -27.00
C VAL A 404 9.25 -15.25 -27.34
N PHE A 405 9.29 -14.18 -26.53
CA PHE A 405 10.18 -13.03 -26.67
C PHE A 405 10.84 -12.70 -25.33
N THR A 406 11.89 -11.91 -25.36
CA THR A 406 12.38 -11.22 -24.16
C THR A 406 11.34 -10.21 -23.66
N GLN A 407 11.41 -9.79 -22.41
CA GLN A 407 10.47 -8.82 -21.84
C GLN A 407 10.43 -7.51 -22.65
N ALA A 408 11.59 -6.99 -23.04
CA ALA A 408 11.70 -5.80 -23.86
C ALA A 408 11.07 -5.97 -25.25
N GLU A 409 11.32 -7.09 -25.91
CA GLU A 409 10.72 -7.43 -27.21
C GLU A 409 9.19 -7.64 -27.09
N ALA A 410 8.73 -8.24 -25.98
CA ALA A 410 7.31 -8.43 -25.72
C ALA A 410 6.58 -7.10 -25.62
N ILE A 411 7.13 -6.15 -24.86
CA ILE A 411 6.60 -4.78 -24.76
C ILE A 411 6.59 -4.12 -26.15
N GLN A 412 7.68 -4.20 -26.88
CA GLN A 412 7.79 -3.56 -28.20
C GLN A 412 6.78 -4.12 -29.20
N ARG A 413 6.63 -5.46 -29.26
CA ARG A 413 5.65 -6.12 -30.14
C ARG A 413 4.21 -5.75 -29.76
N THR A 414 3.93 -5.68 -28.46
CA THR A 414 2.62 -5.28 -27.98
C THR A 414 2.32 -3.84 -28.38
N LYS A 415 3.28 -2.90 -28.24
CA LYS A 415 3.14 -1.51 -28.71
C LYS A 415 2.86 -1.42 -30.20
N GLU A 416 3.57 -2.17 -31.03
CA GLU A 416 3.37 -2.22 -32.49
C GLU A 416 1.93 -2.64 -32.84
N ILE A 417 1.39 -3.65 -32.14
CA ILE A 417 0.01 -4.09 -32.34
C ILE A 417 -0.97 -3.00 -31.89
N LEU A 418 -0.77 -2.45 -30.69
CA LEU A 418 -1.68 -1.45 -30.14
C LEU A 418 -1.77 -0.18 -30.99
N LEU A 419 -0.66 0.30 -31.53
CA LEU A 419 -0.62 1.49 -32.40
C LEU A 419 -1.32 1.31 -33.76
N LYS A 420 -1.56 0.07 -34.19
CA LYS A 420 -2.37 -0.21 -35.40
C LYS A 420 -3.87 -0.06 -35.15
N HIS A 421 -4.31 -0.32 -33.93
CA HIS A 421 -5.72 -0.46 -33.60
C HIS A 421 -6.27 0.71 -32.78
N PHE A 422 -5.40 1.44 -32.04
CA PHE A 422 -5.84 2.43 -31.04
C PHE A 422 -5.02 3.72 -31.14
N GLY A 423 -5.67 4.84 -30.87
CA GLY A 423 -5.02 6.16 -30.76
C GLY A 423 -4.29 6.38 -29.43
N GLY A 424 -4.56 5.56 -28.41
CA GLY A 424 -3.93 5.64 -27.08
C GLY A 424 -4.05 4.33 -26.32
N TYR A 425 -3.07 4.06 -25.48
CA TYR A 425 -3.03 2.86 -24.62
C TYR A 425 -2.12 3.09 -23.41
N THR A 426 -2.33 2.29 -22.36
CA THR A 426 -1.39 2.16 -21.24
C THR A 426 -0.99 0.69 -21.10
N ILE A 427 0.30 0.41 -20.93
CA ILE A 427 0.83 -0.93 -20.64
C ILE A 427 1.44 -0.93 -19.26
N GLN A 428 1.06 -1.92 -18.44
CA GLN A 428 1.66 -2.22 -17.14
C GLN A 428 2.27 -3.61 -17.17
N GLU A 429 3.48 -3.74 -16.62
CA GLU A 429 4.15 -5.02 -16.46
C GLU A 429 3.61 -5.75 -15.22
N ALA A 430 3.37 -7.05 -15.35
CA ALA A 430 2.83 -7.88 -14.28
C ALA A 430 3.39 -9.31 -14.33
N HIS A 431 3.16 -10.06 -13.26
CA HIS A 431 3.42 -11.49 -13.21
C HIS A 431 2.08 -12.21 -13.09
N GLY A 432 1.74 -12.99 -14.11
CA GLY A 432 0.54 -13.85 -14.13
C GLY A 432 0.87 -15.28 -13.73
N GLY A 433 -0.13 -16.00 -13.23
CA GLY A 433 -0.03 -17.42 -12.94
C GLY A 433 -1.37 -18.11 -13.08
N TRP A 434 -1.35 -19.38 -13.45
CA TRP A 434 -2.53 -20.22 -13.61
C TRP A 434 -2.23 -21.64 -13.19
N ILE A 435 -3.26 -22.39 -12.84
CA ILE A 435 -3.14 -23.80 -12.48
C ILE A 435 -3.86 -24.62 -13.55
N ASP A 436 -3.13 -25.57 -14.15
CA ASP A 436 -3.71 -26.59 -15.02
C ASP A 436 -3.30 -27.98 -14.53
N ASN A 437 -4.29 -28.86 -14.34
CA ASN A 437 -4.12 -30.22 -13.85
C ASN A 437 -3.28 -30.33 -12.55
N GLY A 438 -3.38 -29.32 -11.65
CA GLY A 438 -2.66 -29.27 -10.38
C GLY A 438 -1.21 -28.82 -10.49
N ILE A 439 -0.77 -28.34 -11.64
CA ILE A 439 0.55 -27.76 -11.89
C ILE A 439 0.38 -26.24 -11.99
N GLU A 440 1.15 -25.48 -11.19
CA GLU A 440 1.21 -24.04 -11.26
C GLU A 440 2.14 -23.61 -12.38
N TYR A 441 1.67 -22.70 -13.23
CA TYR A 441 2.41 -22.05 -14.29
C TYR A 441 2.52 -20.57 -13.99
N GLN A 442 3.71 -20.02 -14.15
CA GLN A 442 3.95 -18.58 -13.97
C GLN A 442 4.50 -18.00 -15.27
N GLU A 443 4.04 -16.78 -15.60
CA GLU A 443 4.51 -16.09 -16.79
C GLU A 443 4.59 -14.57 -16.59
N TYR A 444 5.45 -13.95 -17.36
CA TYR A 444 5.46 -12.49 -17.51
C TYR A 444 4.21 -12.07 -18.29
N THR A 445 3.47 -11.13 -17.75
CA THR A 445 2.17 -10.70 -18.29
C THR A 445 2.19 -9.20 -18.54
N LEU A 446 1.61 -8.76 -19.66
CA LEU A 446 1.37 -7.35 -19.94
C LEU A 446 -0.11 -7.05 -19.72
N VAL A 447 -0.40 -6.08 -18.85
CA VAL A 447 -1.75 -5.57 -18.62
C VAL A 447 -1.92 -4.30 -19.43
N ILE A 448 -2.95 -4.27 -20.29
CA ILE A 448 -3.16 -3.21 -21.27
C ILE A 448 -4.50 -2.55 -20.98
N TYR A 449 -4.49 -1.24 -20.77
CA TYR A 449 -5.68 -0.43 -20.54
C TYR A 449 -6.02 0.37 -21.80
N LEU A 450 -7.27 0.26 -22.25
CA LEU A 450 -7.81 0.91 -23.43
C LEU A 450 -9.10 1.65 -23.08
N SER A 451 -9.18 2.92 -23.39
CA SER A 451 -10.36 3.74 -23.23
C SER A 451 -10.73 4.38 -24.59
N ASP A 452 -11.97 4.83 -24.73
CA ASP A 452 -12.47 5.46 -25.96
C ASP A 452 -12.28 4.60 -27.21
N THR A 453 -12.65 3.31 -27.12
CA THR A 453 -12.53 2.34 -28.21
C THR A 453 -13.73 1.38 -28.24
N THR A 454 -13.83 0.58 -29.29
CA THR A 454 -14.90 -0.39 -29.48
C THR A 454 -14.44 -1.81 -29.12
N LEU A 455 -15.36 -2.67 -28.70
CA LEU A 455 -15.08 -4.09 -28.44
C LEU A 455 -14.53 -4.81 -29.68
N ASP A 456 -15.01 -4.45 -30.88
CA ASP A 456 -14.53 -5.05 -32.14
C ASP A 456 -13.05 -4.72 -32.40
N ALA A 457 -12.62 -3.47 -32.14
CA ALA A 457 -11.22 -3.10 -32.24
C ALA A 457 -10.34 -3.82 -31.19
N VAL A 458 -10.87 -3.98 -29.98
CA VAL A 458 -10.20 -4.73 -28.90
C VAL A 458 -10.04 -6.21 -29.28
N HIS A 459 -11.06 -6.84 -29.85
CA HIS A 459 -10.97 -8.22 -30.34
C HIS A 459 -9.97 -8.36 -31.48
N ALA A 460 -9.93 -7.42 -32.44
CA ALA A 460 -8.98 -7.46 -33.53
C ALA A 460 -7.51 -7.37 -33.04
N ALA A 461 -7.24 -6.52 -32.06
CA ALA A 461 -5.93 -6.44 -31.42
C ALA A 461 -5.59 -7.71 -30.62
N ALA A 462 -6.56 -8.27 -29.91
CA ALA A 462 -6.39 -9.51 -29.14
C ALA A 462 -6.08 -10.71 -30.06
N ASP A 463 -6.73 -10.82 -31.23
CA ASP A 463 -6.46 -11.87 -32.21
C ASP A 463 -5.00 -11.79 -32.72
N GLU A 464 -4.50 -10.58 -33.03
CA GLU A 464 -3.11 -10.37 -33.45
C GLU A 464 -2.12 -10.68 -32.30
N MET A 465 -2.48 -10.35 -31.05
CA MET A 465 -1.66 -10.71 -29.87
C MET A 465 -1.62 -12.22 -29.65
N ILE A 466 -2.74 -12.92 -29.78
CA ILE A 466 -2.82 -14.38 -29.67
C ILE A 466 -1.90 -15.05 -30.69
N GLU A 467 -1.91 -14.60 -31.95
CA GLU A 467 -1.05 -15.13 -32.99
C GLU A 467 0.43 -14.82 -32.72
N THR A 468 0.76 -13.58 -32.41
CA THR A 468 2.14 -13.09 -32.19
C THR A 468 2.80 -13.78 -31.00
N PHE A 469 2.10 -13.90 -29.88
CA PHE A 469 2.61 -14.48 -28.63
C PHE A 469 2.29 -15.97 -28.49
N ARG A 470 1.68 -16.59 -29.50
CA ARG A 470 1.28 -18.01 -29.52
C ARG A 470 0.46 -18.39 -28.29
N GLN A 471 -0.42 -17.52 -27.87
CA GLN A 471 -1.31 -17.73 -26.75
C GLN A 471 -2.54 -18.55 -27.17
N SER A 472 -3.23 -19.15 -26.19
CA SER A 472 -4.54 -19.77 -26.42
C SER A 472 -5.68 -18.75 -26.32
N SER A 473 -5.48 -17.71 -25.53
CA SER A 473 -6.47 -16.65 -25.28
C SER A 473 -5.81 -15.42 -24.64
N VAL A 474 -6.47 -14.29 -24.73
CA VAL A 474 -6.22 -13.07 -23.95
C VAL A 474 -7.45 -12.81 -23.09
N LEU A 475 -7.26 -12.64 -21.79
CA LEU A 475 -8.35 -12.24 -20.90
C LEU A 475 -8.69 -10.78 -21.15
N ILE A 476 -9.96 -10.50 -21.43
CA ILE A 476 -10.47 -9.14 -21.66
C ILE A 476 -11.54 -8.84 -20.61
N GLN A 477 -11.35 -7.77 -19.87
CA GLN A 477 -12.34 -7.19 -18.96
C GLN A 477 -12.92 -5.91 -19.57
N ALA A 478 -14.24 -5.76 -19.54
CA ALA A 478 -14.97 -4.57 -19.98
C ALA A 478 -15.55 -3.89 -18.74
N ASN A 479 -14.99 -2.75 -18.36
CA ASN A 479 -15.37 -2.00 -17.18
C ASN A 479 -16.19 -0.78 -17.61
N PRO A 480 -17.48 -0.68 -17.27
CA PRO A 480 -18.25 0.54 -17.48
C PRO A 480 -17.55 1.71 -16.77
N THR A 481 -17.27 2.76 -17.51
CA THR A 481 -16.56 3.92 -16.99
C THR A 481 -17.08 5.20 -17.62
N LYS A 482 -16.73 6.34 -17.03
CA LYS A 482 -16.90 7.63 -17.63
C LYS A 482 -15.51 8.15 -18.00
N THR A 483 -15.21 8.18 -19.29
CA THR A 483 -13.95 8.72 -19.80
C THR A 483 -14.17 10.17 -20.23
N GLU A 484 -13.34 11.06 -19.74
CA GLU A 484 -13.29 12.46 -20.13
C GLU A 484 -11.87 12.83 -20.53
N PHE A 485 -11.70 13.37 -21.72
CA PHE A 485 -10.46 14.03 -22.11
C PHE A 485 -10.53 15.46 -21.61
N TYR A 486 -10.05 15.69 -20.40
CA TYR A 486 -10.00 17.02 -19.83
C TYR A 486 -8.83 17.80 -20.42
N SER A 487 -9.15 18.78 -21.25
CA SER A 487 -8.19 19.77 -21.72
C SER A 487 -8.39 21.04 -20.94
N ALA A 488 -7.32 21.58 -20.36
CA ALA A 488 -7.38 22.88 -19.72
C ALA A 488 -7.90 23.91 -20.76
N GLN A 489 -8.93 24.67 -20.40
CA GLN A 489 -9.45 25.75 -21.27
C GLN A 489 -8.29 26.72 -21.50
N PRO A 490 -8.10 27.25 -22.74
CA PRO A 490 -7.12 28.28 -22.99
C PRO A 490 -7.37 29.46 -22.02
N GLY A 491 -6.44 29.71 -21.10
CA GLY A 491 -6.54 30.73 -20.06
C GLY A 491 -6.90 30.26 -18.64
N THR A 492 -7.06 28.95 -18.39
CA THR A 492 -7.26 28.38 -17.04
C THR A 492 -6.18 27.37 -16.62
N ALA A 493 -5.11 27.20 -17.37
CA ALA A 493 -3.90 26.58 -16.88
C ALA A 493 -3.31 27.52 -15.81
N GLY A 494 -3.67 27.24 -14.57
CA GLY A 494 -3.37 28.11 -13.44
C GLY A 494 -1.99 27.89 -12.90
N SER A 495 -0.96 28.23 -13.61
CA SER A 495 0.22 28.73 -12.95
C SER A 495 0.26 30.23 -13.26
N ASN A 496 0.04 31.07 -12.26
CA ASN A 496 0.35 32.50 -12.31
C ASN A 496 1.87 32.74 -12.39
N ILE A 497 2.64 31.68 -12.64
CA ILE A 497 4.10 31.74 -12.76
C ILE A 497 4.38 31.89 -14.26
N PRO A 498 5.06 32.96 -14.69
CA PRO A 498 5.48 33.12 -16.09
C PRO A 498 6.32 31.92 -16.55
N LEU A 499 6.20 31.54 -17.84
CA LEU A 499 6.92 30.38 -18.40
C LEU A 499 8.42 30.43 -18.15
N LYS A 500 9.02 31.64 -18.17
CA LYS A 500 10.46 31.86 -17.86
C LYS A 500 10.84 31.50 -16.42
N ASP A 501 9.89 31.46 -15.50
CA ASP A 501 10.10 31.16 -14.07
C ASP A 501 9.67 29.73 -13.73
N ASN A 502 9.24 28.94 -14.73
CA ASN A 502 8.81 27.54 -14.60
C ASN A 502 9.52 26.65 -15.63
N ALA A 503 10.71 26.20 -15.28
CA ALA A 503 11.56 25.41 -16.18
C ALA A 503 10.93 24.08 -16.61
N GLU A 504 10.17 23.43 -15.75
CA GLU A 504 9.53 22.13 -16.03
C GLU A 504 8.39 22.30 -17.03
N GLU A 505 7.53 23.30 -16.86
CA GLU A 505 6.49 23.64 -17.83
C GLU A 505 7.10 24.10 -19.15
N ALA A 506 8.18 24.88 -19.12
CA ALA A 506 8.89 25.30 -20.32
C ALA A 506 9.47 24.08 -21.09
N GLU A 507 10.07 23.12 -20.39
CA GLU A 507 10.58 21.88 -20.98
C GLU A 507 9.45 21.08 -21.66
N TYR A 508 8.32 20.94 -20.98
CA TYR A 508 7.15 20.27 -21.53
C TYR A 508 6.63 20.95 -22.80
N GLN A 509 6.45 22.26 -22.75
CA GLN A 509 5.96 23.05 -23.89
C GLN A 509 6.96 23.05 -25.08
N ILE A 510 8.27 23.02 -24.81
CA ILE A 510 9.30 22.85 -25.84
C ILE A 510 9.13 21.51 -26.55
N LYS A 511 8.95 20.40 -25.81
CA LYS A 511 8.75 19.07 -26.42
C LYS A 511 7.51 19.04 -27.31
N VAL A 512 6.39 19.59 -26.84
CA VAL A 512 5.13 19.69 -27.63
C VAL A 512 5.33 20.52 -28.89
N ALA A 513 5.94 21.70 -28.77
CA ALA A 513 6.18 22.58 -29.90
C ALA A 513 7.22 22.02 -30.89
N MET A 514 8.23 21.28 -30.41
CA MET A 514 9.19 20.56 -31.24
C MET A 514 8.51 19.44 -32.04
N GLN A 515 7.65 18.64 -31.39
CA GLN A 515 6.91 17.58 -32.09
C GLN A 515 6.06 18.18 -33.21
N TYR A 516 5.33 19.26 -32.94
CA TYR A 516 4.54 19.98 -33.94
C TYR A 516 5.41 20.55 -35.07
N LEU A 517 6.58 21.10 -34.75
CA LEU A 517 7.51 21.65 -35.74
C LEU A 517 8.04 20.55 -36.68
N LEU A 518 8.45 19.40 -36.12
CA LEU A 518 8.98 18.27 -36.87
C LEU A 518 7.92 17.65 -37.78
N GLU A 519 6.69 17.49 -37.28
CA GLU A 519 5.56 16.98 -38.03
C GLU A 519 5.20 17.93 -39.21
N LYS A 520 5.18 19.22 -38.95
CA LYS A 520 4.93 20.23 -39.98
C LYS A 520 6.07 20.31 -41.02
N ALA A 521 7.31 20.09 -40.61
CA ALA A 521 8.47 20.16 -41.51
C ALA A 521 8.62 18.92 -42.38
N TRP A 522 8.38 17.74 -41.84
CA TRP A 522 8.70 16.50 -42.52
C TRP A 522 7.53 15.51 -42.64
N GLY A 523 6.49 15.60 -41.80
CA GLY A 523 5.28 14.78 -41.89
C GLY A 523 5.58 13.29 -42.12
N ASP A 524 5.02 12.71 -43.18
CA ASP A 524 5.15 11.31 -43.55
C ASP A 524 6.58 10.86 -43.90
N LYS A 525 7.56 11.78 -43.92
CA LYS A 525 8.96 11.45 -44.22
C LYS A 525 9.72 10.95 -42.98
N VAL A 526 9.15 11.08 -41.78
CA VAL A 526 9.75 10.67 -40.50
C VAL A 526 8.79 9.72 -39.80
N ASN A 527 9.23 8.52 -39.51
CA ASN A 527 8.46 7.51 -38.78
C ASN A 527 8.40 7.77 -37.29
N ASP A 528 9.50 8.32 -36.72
CA ASP A 528 9.62 8.57 -35.27
C ASP A 528 10.65 9.68 -35.01
N ALA A 529 10.48 10.40 -33.91
CA ALA A 529 11.40 11.44 -33.46
C ALA A 529 11.58 11.38 -31.95
N ARG A 530 12.81 11.55 -31.48
CA ARG A 530 13.14 11.66 -30.06
C ARG A 530 13.66 13.05 -29.78
N ILE A 531 13.15 13.69 -28.73
CA ILE A 531 13.46 15.08 -28.38
C ILE A 531 13.97 15.13 -26.94
N TYR A 532 15.18 15.66 -26.79
CA TYR A 532 15.84 15.83 -25.50
C TYR A 532 16.12 17.31 -25.31
N VAL A 533 15.47 17.93 -24.32
CA VAL A 533 15.74 19.33 -23.96
C VAL A 533 17.02 19.36 -23.12
N GLU A 534 18.08 19.93 -23.69
CA GLU A 534 19.37 20.00 -23.02
C GLU A 534 19.43 21.16 -22.03
N LYS A 535 18.77 22.27 -22.37
CA LYS A 535 18.75 23.44 -21.52
C LYS A 535 17.56 24.34 -21.84
N VAL A 536 16.96 24.88 -20.80
CA VAL A 536 15.99 25.98 -20.85
C VAL A 536 16.60 27.19 -20.18
N TYR A 537 16.58 28.33 -20.85
CA TYR A 537 17.18 29.58 -20.34
C TYR A 537 16.09 30.40 -19.64
N THR A 538 15.89 30.14 -18.35
CA THR A 538 14.78 30.71 -17.56
C THR A 538 15.20 31.88 -16.66
N SER A 539 16.45 31.96 -16.20
CA SER A 539 16.90 33.01 -15.28
C SER A 539 17.59 34.18 -15.96
N GLU A 540 17.56 35.39 -15.34
CA GLU A 540 18.30 36.57 -15.81
C GLU A 540 19.81 36.34 -15.84
N GLU A 541 20.36 35.49 -14.99
CA GLU A 541 21.79 35.12 -14.97
C GLU A 541 22.16 34.22 -16.15
N GLU A 542 21.28 33.30 -16.54
CA GLU A 542 21.48 32.42 -17.71
C GLU A 542 21.25 33.17 -19.03
N GLN A 543 20.37 34.16 -19.04
CA GLN A 543 20.16 35.08 -20.16
C GLN A 543 21.28 36.15 -20.23
N ALA A 544 22.25 36.10 -19.35
CA ALA A 544 23.40 37.02 -19.34
C ALA A 544 24.38 36.82 -20.51
N ASP A 545 24.23 35.80 -21.31
CA ASP A 545 24.93 35.67 -22.58
C ASP A 545 24.51 36.83 -23.52
N VAL A 546 25.50 37.48 -24.09
CA VAL A 546 25.34 38.73 -24.87
C VAL A 546 24.34 38.59 -26.02
N LEU A 547 24.18 37.36 -26.57
CA LEU A 547 23.26 37.06 -27.63
C LEU A 547 21.81 36.98 -27.15
N LEU A 548 21.53 36.37 -25.98
CA LEU A 548 20.17 36.24 -25.42
C LEU A 548 19.61 37.60 -24.93
N LYS A 549 20.48 38.49 -24.39
CA LYS A 549 20.09 39.86 -24.01
C LYS A 549 19.55 40.68 -25.18
N SER A 550 19.99 40.38 -26.40
CA SER A 550 19.55 41.11 -27.59
C SER A 550 18.15 40.69 -28.06
N LEU A 551 17.63 39.57 -27.59
CA LEU A 551 16.35 39.01 -28.04
C LEU A 551 15.13 39.59 -27.33
N ASN A 552 15.31 40.26 -26.18
CA ASN A 552 14.24 40.94 -25.42
C ASN A 552 12.99 40.06 -25.18
N LEU A 553 13.19 38.87 -24.63
CA LEU A 553 12.13 37.86 -24.41
C LEU A 553 11.10 38.34 -23.38
N GLY A 554 9.84 38.09 -23.66
CA GLY A 554 8.71 38.35 -22.76
C GLY A 554 8.64 37.37 -21.57
N LEU A 555 7.64 37.58 -20.70
CA LEU A 555 7.45 36.74 -19.50
C LEU A 555 7.12 35.27 -19.83
N ASP A 556 6.40 35.05 -20.95
CA ASP A 556 5.99 33.74 -21.43
C ASP A 556 6.78 33.29 -22.67
N GLU A 557 8.00 33.81 -22.82
CA GLU A 557 8.91 33.46 -23.90
C GLU A 557 10.21 32.92 -23.31
N VAL A 558 10.70 31.78 -23.80
CA VAL A 558 11.95 31.17 -23.35
C VAL A 558 12.83 30.76 -24.52
N ALA A 559 14.14 30.95 -24.37
CA ALA A 559 15.12 30.35 -25.26
C ALA A 559 15.49 28.96 -24.74
N PHE A 560 15.81 28.03 -25.65
CA PHE A 560 16.16 26.67 -25.29
C PHE A 560 17.20 26.05 -26.20
N ALA A 561 17.87 25.00 -25.72
CA ALA A 561 18.71 24.11 -26.51
C ALA A 561 18.15 22.69 -26.46
N VAL A 562 18.13 22.03 -27.62
CA VAL A 562 17.64 20.64 -27.75
C VAL A 562 18.64 19.79 -28.53
N CYS A 563 18.72 18.50 -28.13
CA CYS A 563 19.18 17.42 -28.98
C CYS A 563 17.97 16.61 -29.46
N TYR A 564 17.96 16.19 -30.71
CA TYR A 564 16.87 15.37 -31.23
C TYR A 564 17.37 14.37 -32.26
N GLU A 565 16.65 13.27 -32.37
CA GLU A 565 16.94 12.18 -33.30
C GLU A 565 15.73 11.96 -34.19
N LEU A 566 15.95 11.58 -35.43
CA LEU A 566 14.90 11.31 -36.42
C LEU A 566 15.06 9.91 -37.00
N HIS A 567 13.96 9.18 -37.12
CA HIS A 567 13.91 7.92 -37.84
C HIS A 567 13.24 8.12 -39.21
N PRO A 568 14.01 8.23 -40.32
CA PRO A 568 13.45 8.45 -41.65
C PRO A 568 12.53 7.32 -42.11
N ALA A 569 11.46 7.65 -42.83
CA ALA A 569 10.59 6.66 -43.44
C ALA A 569 11.31 5.90 -44.58
N GLU A 570 10.86 4.68 -44.84
CA GLU A 570 11.45 3.82 -45.88
C GLU A 570 11.37 4.48 -47.27
N GLY A 571 12.49 4.57 -47.98
CA GLY A 571 12.56 5.16 -49.31
C GLY A 571 12.77 6.66 -49.37
N VAL A 572 12.87 7.35 -48.24
CA VAL A 572 13.19 8.79 -48.20
C VAL A 572 14.70 9.01 -48.29
N ASP A 573 15.11 10.08 -48.98
CA ASP A 573 16.52 10.45 -49.12
C ASP A 573 17.08 10.96 -47.78
N ILE A 574 17.95 10.20 -47.16
CA ILE A 574 18.58 10.49 -45.88
C ILE A 574 19.27 11.85 -45.85
N HIS A 575 19.80 12.31 -47.01
CA HIS A 575 20.48 13.60 -47.10
C HIS A 575 19.55 14.80 -46.79
N GLU A 576 18.25 14.61 -46.89
CA GLU A 576 17.30 15.67 -46.50
C GLU A 576 17.37 15.97 -44.96
N PHE A 577 17.79 14.99 -44.16
CA PHE A 577 17.85 15.12 -42.69
C PHE A 577 19.24 15.48 -42.15
N LEU A 578 20.27 15.47 -42.99
CA LEU A 578 21.66 15.72 -42.58
C LEU A 578 22.03 17.21 -42.60
N ALA A 579 21.12 18.11 -42.96
CA ALA A 579 21.37 19.55 -42.90
C ALA A 579 21.58 19.99 -41.45
N GLY A 580 22.63 20.77 -41.21
CA GLY A 580 23.00 21.24 -39.85
C GLY A 580 23.90 20.25 -39.12
N THR A 581 23.51 19.82 -37.91
CA THR A 581 24.21 18.82 -37.10
C THR A 581 23.56 17.45 -37.26
N GLY A 582 24.21 16.41 -36.76
CA GLY A 582 23.72 15.04 -36.71
C GLY A 582 24.37 14.11 -37.75
N GLU A 583 24.41 12.83 -37.43
CA GLU A 583 24.98 11.76 -38.23
C GLU A 583 23.98 10.61 -38.43
N TYR A 584 23.97 10.01 -39.61
CA TYR A 584 23.15 8.83 -39.88
C TYR A 584 23.84 7.57 -39.37
N ASP A 585 23.19 6.86 -38.49
CA ASP A 585 23.63 5.57 -37.98
C ASP A 585 23.00 4.44 -38.84
N GLU A 586 23.80 3.83 -39.69
CA GLU A 586 23.38 2.75 -40.61
C GLU A 586 22.86 1.49 -39.87
N GLU A 587 23.31 1.25 -38.63
CA GLU A 587 22.94 0.05 -37.87
C GLU A 587 21.53 0.19 -37.28
N SER A 588 21.19 1.37 -36.76
CA SER A 588 19.87 1.66 -36.14
C SER A 588 18.86 2.32 -37.07
N GLY A 589 19.31 2.85 -38.21
CA GLY A 589 18.45 3.60 -39.13
C GLY A 589 18.08 5.00 -38.67
N TRP A 590 18.70 5.53 -37.61
CA TRP A 590 18.40 6.85 -37.04
C TRP A 590 19.41 7.91 -37.48
N VAL A 591 18.93 9.12 -37.68
CA VAL A 591 19.78 10.32 -37.69
C VAL A 591 19.88 10.83 -36.29
N LYS A 592 21.05 10.71 -35.67
CA LYS A 592 21.33 11.00 -34.26
C LYS A 592 22.06 12.33 -34.09
N ASP A 593 22.12 12.82 -32.86
CA ASP A 593 22.92 13.98 -32.44
C ASP A 593 22.62 15.27 -33.20
N LYS A 594 21.36 15.46 -33.61
CA LYS A 594 20.92 16.76 -34.16
C LYS A 594 20.71 17.74 -33.02
N THR A 595 21.47 18.82 -33.02
CA THR A 595 21.38 19.88 -32.01
C THR A 595 20.81 21.14 -32.62
N ALA A 596 19.94 21.83 -31.88
CA ALA A 596 19.42 23.13 -32.25
C ALA A 596 19.14 23.99 -31.03
N VAL A 597 19.06 25.27 -31.26
CA VAL A 597 18.57 26.27 -30.32
C VAL A 597 17.34 26.92 -30.91
N GLY A 598 16.42 27.36 -30.02
CA GLY A 598 15.18 27.95 -30.48
C GLY A 598 14.58 28.90 -29.46
N ILE A 599 13.54 29.60 -29.87
CA ILE A 599 12.71 30.44 -29.01
C ILE A 599 11.27 29.91 -29.04
N LEU A 600 10.76 29.61 -27.86
CA LEU A 600 9.38 29.23 -27.63
C LEU A 600 8.58 30.50 -27.32
N ARG A 601 7.43 30.68 -28.00
CA ARG A 601 6.50 31.81 -27.80
C ARG A 601 5.06 31.33 -27.75
N PRO A 602 4.16 32.08 -27.06
CA PRO A 602 2.73 31.79 -27.11
C PRO A 602 2.21 31.79 -28.56
N ASN A 603 1.39 30.79 -28.87
CA ASN A 603 0.78 30.65 -30.19
C ASN A 603 -0.49 31.48 -30.28
N ALA A 604 -0.49 32.52 -31.11
CA ALA A 604 -1.66 33.36 -31.33
C ALA A 604 -2.83 32.62 -32.02
N GLU A 605 -2.58 31.48 -32.67
CA GLU A 605 -3.57 30.65 -33.35
C GLU A 605 -4.22 29.59 -32.43
N GLY A 606 -3.68 29.41 -31.21
CA GLY A 606 -4.28 28.66 -30.12
C GLY A 606 -3.71 27.25 -29.90
N GLU A 607 -3.53 26.43 -30.92
CA GLU A 607 -3.02 25.04 -30.73
C GLU A 607 -1.85 24.76 -31.68
N PRO A 608 -0.73 24.20 -31.16
CA PRO A 608 -0.41 24.04 -29.73
C PRO A 608 -0.29 25.39 -29.01
N ALA A 609 -0.39 25.42 -27.69
CA ALA A 609 -0.38 26.65 -26.89
C ALA A 609 0.88 27.51 -27.10
N TYR A 610 2.00 26.88 -27.42
CA TYR A 610 3.27 27.51 -27.73
C TYR A 610 3.83 26.98 -29.04
N VAL A 611 4.55 27.85 -29.77
CA VAL A 611 5.25 27.51 -31.00
C VAL A 611 6.69 27.95 -30.98
N ILE A 612 7.51 27.27 -31.77
CA ILE A 612 8.90 27.65 -31.96
C ILE A 612 8.94 28.63 -33.13
N THR A 613 9.37 29.86 -32.87
CA THR A 613 9.45 30.92 -33.85
C THR A 613 10.81 31.11 -34.49
N GLU A 614 11.88 30.74 -33.76
CA GLU A 614 13.24 30.80 -34.22
C GLU A 614 13.90 29.45 -33.89
N PHE A 615 14.48 28.80 -34.88
CA PHE A 615 15.06 27.45 -34.74
C PHE A 615 16.25 27.29 -35.65
N GLY A 616 17.40 26.88 -35.11
CA GLY A 616 18.62 26.70 -35.88
C GLY A 616 19.75 26.08 -35.08
N THR A 617 20.88 25.84 -35.75
CA THR A 617 22.08 25.22 -35.13
C THR A 617 22.95 26.18 -34.30
N GLY A 618 22.50 27.39 -34.07
CA GLY A 618 23.11 28.44 -33.24
C GLY A 618 22.39 29.76 -33.41
N PHE A 619 22.41 30.59 -32.37
CA PHE A 619 21.96 31.97 -32.47
C PHE A 619 23.07 32.85 -33.05
#